data_440b93ca11c33ea928585f22f02eb490
#
_entry.id   440b93ca11c33ea928585f22f02eb490
#
_cell.length_a   1.000
_cell.length_b   1.000
_cell.length_c   1.000
_cell.angle_alpha   90.00
_cell.angle_beta   90.00
_cell.angle_gamma   90.00
#
_symmetry.space_group_name_H-M   'P 1'
#
loop_
_entity.id
_entity.type
_entity.pdbx_description
1 polymer ?
#
loop_
_entity_poly.entity_id
_entity_poly.type
_entity_poly.pdbx_seq_one_letter_code
_entity_poly.pdbx_strand_id
1 'polypeptide(L)'
;IVPRFGPKPGRQTAVAHVFVETEGGRWFWLQHALVGKGAVIVRPRRDNHARTSQLLEVEAQARAAQRGLWAQRDGRVLTAQTATRAAKSYDGACMSGQAPYRVLEGTVHEAQASDTHAALVIDGGSADAPFSVTVFGDNFAHWDGPVLASLTGARIRARGGLGVFDEKPQLCLENGAELEVLRAR
;
A
#
# COMPACT_ATOMS: atom_id res chain seq x y z
N ILE A 1 7.96 -11.90 0.27
CA ILE A 1 7.93 -12.45 1.64
C ILE A 1 8.91 -11.63 2.45
N VAL A 2 8.40 -10.68 3.25
CA VAL A 2 9.25 -10.00 4.23
C VAL A 2 9.32 -10.93 5.44
N PRO A 3 10.50 -11.40 5.85
CA PRO A 3 10.60 -12.19 7.06
C PRO A 3 10.06 -11.38 8.24
N ARG A 4 9.23 -11.99 9.07
CA ARG A 4 8.61 -11.39 10.26
C ARG A 4 9.62 -11.06 11.38
N PHE A 5 10.91 -11.28 11.10
CA PHE A 5 11.99 -11.02 12.04
C PHE A 5 12.79 -9.83 11.55
N GLY A 6 12.73 -8.74 12.30
CA GLY A 6 13.64 -7.62 12.11
C GLY A 6 15.09 -8.12 12.10
N PRO A 7 16.00 -7.44 11.41
CA PRO A 7 17.39 -7.86 11.34
C PRO A 7 17.96 -7.96 12.76
N LYS A 8 18.47 -9.14 13.12
CA LYS A 8 19.30 -9.27 14.32
C LYS A 8 20.51 -8.36 14.12
N PRO A 9 21.01 -7.69 15.17
CA PRO A 9 22.23 -6.89 15.07
C PRO A 9 23.33 -7.71 14.38
N GLY A 10 23.90 -7.19 13.27
CA GLY A 10 24.94 -7.85 12.49
C GLY A 10 24.49 -8.73 11.33
N ARG A 11 23.18 -8.94 11.08
CA ARG A 11 22.68 -9.62 9.88
C ARG A 11 22.13 -8.60 8.87
N GLN A 12 22.78 -8.50 7.72
CA GLN A 12 22.21 -7.78 6.57
C GLN A 12 21.11 -8.62 5.93
N THR A 13 19.92 -8.05 5.79
CA THR A 13 18.80 -8.69 5.08
C THR A 13 18.74 -8.11 3.67
N ALA A 14 18.95 -8.94 2.66
CA ALA A 14 18.76 -8.55 1.28
C ALA A 14 17.30 -8.76 0.86
N VAL A 15 16.73 -7.80 0.15
CA VAL A 15 15.46 -7.94 -0.56
C VAL A 15 15.76 -8.18 -2.03
N ALA A 16 15.35 -9.33 -2.57
CA ALA A 16 15.69 -9.73 -3.92
C ALA A 16 14.51 -10.41 -4.63
N HIS A 17 14.55 -10.38 -5.97
CA HIS A 17 13.69 -11.23 -6.78
C HIS A 17 14.24 -12.66 -6.80
N VAL A 18 13.36 -13.63 -6.59
CA VAL A 18 13.71 -15.04 -6.57
C VAL A 18 13.18 -15.71 -7.82
N PHE A 19 14.09 -16.36 -8.56
CA PHE A 19 13.75 -17.20 -9.70
C PHE A 19 14.02 -18.63 -9.34
N VAL A 20 13.10 -19.52 -9.68
CA VAL A 20 13.17 -20.95 -9.40
C VAL A 20 13.20 -21.71 -10.71
N GLU A 21 14.17 -22.60 -10.86
CA GLU A 21 14.26 -23.52 -11.98
C GLU A 21 13.37 -24.74 -11.74
N THR A 22 12.58 -25.11 -12.73
CA THR A 22 11.77 -26.34 -12.72
C THR A 22 12.58 -27.51 -13.24
N GLU A 23 12.15 -28.74 -13.00
CA GLU A 23 12.77 -29.96 -13.53
C GLU A 23 12.95 -29.99 -15.06
N GLY A 24 12.14 -29.18 -15.78
CA GLY A 24 12.27 -29.00 -17.24
C GLY A 24 13.18 -27.84 -17.66
N GLY A 25 14.02 -27.29 -16.79
CA GLY A 25 14.96 -26.22 -17.09
C GLY A 25 14.33 -24.83 -17.32
N ARG A 26 13.04 -24.69 -17.05
CA ARG A 26 12.35 -23.40 -17.16
C ARG A 26 12.41 -22.65 -15.86
N TRP A 27 12.74 -21.36 -15.96
CA TRP A 27 12.77 -20.44 -14.82
C TRP A 27 11.43 -19.74 -14.65
N PHE A 28 10.94 -19.65 -13.42
CA PHE A 28 9.79 -18.81 -13.09
C PHE A 28 10.11 -17.86 -11.94
N TRP A 29 9.55 -16.67 -12.03
CA TRP A 29 9.71 -15.65 -11.00
C TRP A 29 8.73 -15.92 -9.85
N LEU A 30 9.26 -16.28 -8.70
CA LEU A 30 8.46 -16.71 -7.55
C LEU A 30 7.48 -15.64 -7.08
N GLN A 31 7.91 -14.38 -6.97
CA GLN A 31 7.02 -13.29 -6.55
C GLN A 31 5.86 -13.11 -7.54
N HIS A 32 6.13 -13.16 -8.84
CA HIS A 32 5.11 -13.06 -9.87
C HIS A 32 4.06 -14.18 -9.73
N ALA A 33 4.50 -15.41 -9.48
CA ALA A 33 3.60 -16.55 -9.29
C ALA A 33 2.75 -16.41 -8.01
N LEU A 34 3.34 -15.96 -6.91
CA LEU A 34 2.62 -15.76 -5.64
C LEU A 34 1.59 -14.63 -5.74
N VAL A 35 1.98 -13.51 -6.36
CA VAL A 35 1.09 -12.36 -6.60
C VAL A 35 -0.06 -12.76 -7.52
N GLY A 36 0.21 -13.48 -8.61
CA GLY A 36 -0.80 -13.91 -9.57
C GLY A 36 -1.83 -14.91 -9.00
N LYS A 37 -1.42 -15.67 -7.97
CA LYS A 37 -2.34 -16.51 -7.19
C LYS A 37 -3.10 -15.74 -6.11
N GLY A 38 -2.80 -14.46 -5.90
CA GLY A 38 -3.35 -13.68 -4.80
C GLY A 38 -2.91 -14.16 -3.42
N ALA A 39 -1.75 -14.82 -3.32
CA ALA A 39 -1.23 -15.32 -2.05
C ALA A 39 -0.56 -14.22 -1.22
N VAL A 40 -0.17 -13.11 -1.85
CA VAL A 40 0.52 -11.97 -1.24
C VAL A 40 0.05 -10.65 -1.86
N ILE A 41 0.21 -9.54 -1.13
CA ILE A 41 0.01 -8.16 -1.59
C ILE A 41 1.38 -7.58 -1.94
N VAL A 42 1.46 -6.86 -3.05
CA VAL A 42 2.68 -6.15 -3.46
C VAL A 42 2.93 -5.00 -2.50
N ARG A 43 4.11 -5.00 -1.87
CA ARG A 43 4.60 -3.90 -1.03
C ARG A 43 5.88 -3.35 -1.66
N PRO A 44 5.79 -2.23 -2.40
CA PRO A 44 6.97 -1.52 -2.88
C PRO A 44 7.83 -1.05 -1.69
N ARG A 45 9.13 -1.03 -1.86
CA ARG A 45 10.04 -0.46 -0.86
C ARG A 45 10.72 0.77 -1.45
N ARG A 46 10.94 1.79 -0.65
CA ARG A 46 11.57 3.03 -1.09
C ARG A 46 12.94 2.81 -1.76
N ASP A 47 13.70 1.86 -1.23
CA ASP A 47 15.05 1.51 -1.68
C ASP A 47 15.12 0.38 -2.73
N ASN A 48 13.97 -0.25 -3.05
CA ASN A 48 13.92 -1.35 -4.00
C ASN A 48 12.51 -1.50 -4.60
N HIS A 49 12.27 -0.84 -5.71
CA HIS A 49 11.03 -0.98 -6.50
C HIS A 49 11.27 -1.51 -7.91
N ALA A 50 12.40 -2.16 -8.14
CA ALA A 50 12.63 -2.86 -9.40
C ALA A 50 11.47 -3.82 -9.70
N ARG A 51 10.96 -3.77 -10.94
CA ARG A 51 9.83 -4.59 -11.43
C ARG A 51 8.51 -4.44 -10.65
N THR A 52 8.36 -3.40 -9.82
CA THR A 52 7.12 -3.16 -9.07
C THR A 52 5.91 -3.02 -9.99
N SER A 53 6.02 -2.29 -11.10
CA SER A 53 4.95 -2.14 -12.09
C SER A 53 4.43 -3.48 -12.62
N GLN A 54 5.34 -4.41 -12.96
CA GLN A 54 4.97 -5.75 -13.41
C GLN A 54 4.21 -6.54 -12.32
N LEU A 55 4.63 -6.44 -11.07
CA LEU A 55 3.93 -7.09 -9.96
C LEU A 55 2.56 -6.47 -9.70
N LEU A 56 2.44 -5.14 -9.82
CA LEU A 56 1.15 -4.44 -9.67
C LEU A 56 0.15 -4.81 -10.75
N GLU A 57 0.59 -5.00 -12.00
CA GLU A 57 -0.24 -5.48 -13.09
C GLU A 57 -0.79 -6.89 -12.81
N VAL A 58 0.08 -7.79 -12.36
CA VAL A 58 -0.32 -9.16 -12.00
C VAL A 58 -1.23 -9.18 -10.78
N GLU A 59 -0.98 -8.31 -9.79
CA GLU A 59 -1.86 -8.13 -8.65
C GLU A 59 -3.24 -7.62 -9.09
N ALA A 60 -3.30 -6.68 -10.03
CA ALA A 60 -4.56 -6.17 -10.56
C ALA A 60 -5.39 -7.28 -11.22
N GLN A 61 -4.74 -8.19 -11.96
CA GLN A 61 -5.40 -9.37 -12.55
C GLN A 61 -5.90 -10.34 -11.47
N ALA A 62 -5.08 -10.62 -10.44
CA ALA A 62 -5.47 -11.49 -9.32
C ALA A 62 -6.66 -10.90 -8.56
N ARG A 63 -6.67 -9.59 -8.35
CA ARG A 63 -7.73 -8.84 -7.69
C ARG A 63 -9.03 -8.85 -8.49
N ALA A 64 -8.96 -8.58 -9.80
CA ALA A 64 -10.12 -8.62 -10.69
C ALA A 64 -10.75 -10.04 -10.75
N ALA A 65 -9.92 -11.07 -10.70
CA ALA A 65 -10.35 -12.46 -10.68
C ALA A 65 -10.67 -13.00 -9.27
N GLN A 66 -10.63 -12.15 -8.24
CA GLN A 66 -10.88 -12.51 -6.83
C GLN A 66 -10.08 -13.74 -6.36
N ARG A 67 -8.80 -13.84 -6.73
CA ARG A 67 -7.95 -14.97 -6.38
C ARG A 67 -7.37 -14.82 -4.96
N GLY A 68 -7.30 -15.92 -4.23
CA GLY A 68 -6.62 -16.01 -2.93
C GLY A 68 -7.12 -14.97 -1.91
N LEU A 69 -6.24 -14.12 -1.42
CA LEU A 69 -6.57 -13.05 -0.47
C LEU A 69 -7.68 -12.11 -0.97
N TRP A 70 -7.75 -11.88 -2.29
CA TRP A 70 -8.73 -10.94 -2.87
C TRP A 70 -10.17 -11.46 -2.84
N ALA A 71 -10.39 -12.77 -2.65
CA ALA A 71 -11.70 -13.36 -2.40
C ALA A 71 -12.13 -13.24 -0.93
N GLN A 72 -11.17 -13.04 -0.01
CA GLN A 72 -11.42 -13.02 1.43
C GLN A 72 -11.81 -11.60 1.88
N ARG A 73 -12.60 -11.52 2.97
CA ARG A 73 -13.05 -10.25 3.53
C ARG A 73 -11.89 -9.33 3.92
N ASP A 74 -10.85 -9.87 4.52
CA ASP A 74 -9.71 -9.12 5.03
C ASP A 74 -8.69 -8.73 3.95
N GLY A 75 -8.73 -9.37 2.78
CA GLY A 75 -7.89 -9.04 1.63
C GLY A 75 -8.52 -8.08 0.63
N ARG A 76 -9.80 -7.73 0.81
CA ARG A 76 -10.50 -6.82 -0.11
C ARG A 76 -9.91 -5.42 -0.10
N VAL A 77 -10.01 -4.76 -1.25
CA VAL A 77 -9.72 -3.32 -1.34
C VAL A 77 -10.70 -2.57 -0.42
N LEU A 78 -10.16 -1.72 0.43
CA LEU A 78 -10.93 -0.96 1.41
C LEU A 78 -11.52 0.31 0.79
N THR A 79 -12.67 0.73 1.28
CA THR A 79 -13.19 2.10 1.17
C THR A 79 -12.77 2.89 2.40
N ALA A 80 -12.87 4.22 2.39
CA ALA A 80 -12.58 5.04 3.58
C ALA A 80 -13.33 4.55 4.83
N GLN A 81 -14.62 4.21 4.69
CA GLN A 81 -15.43 3.72 5.82
C GLN A 81 -14.93 2.38 6.39
N THR A 82 -14.57 1.42 5.52
CA THR A 82 -14.04 0.13 5.98
C THR A 82 -12.63 0.24 6.52
N ALA A 83 -11.82 1.14 5.96
CA ALA A 83 -10.47 1.46 6.43
C ALA A 83 -10.50 2.13 7.82
N THR A 84 -11.43 3.07 8.06
CA THR A 84 -11.64 3.69 9.38
C THR A 84 -11.91 2.65 10.46
N ARG A 85 -12.82 1.71 10.19
CA ARG A 85 -13.12 0.63 11.15
C ARG A 85 -11.90 -0.28 11.41
N ALA A 86 -11.19 -0.64 10.36
CA ALA A 86 -10.01 -1.49 10.48
C ALA A 86 -8.86 -0.78 11.21
N ALA A 87 -8.64 0.52 10.97
CA ALA A 87 -7.64 1.32 11.67
C ALA A 87 -7.93 1.40 13.18
N LYS A 88 -9.16 1.70 13.54
CA LYS A 88 -9.60 1.76 14.97
C LYS A 88 -9.48 0.40 15.66
N SER A 89 -9.68 -0.70 14.95
CA SER A 89 -9.50 -2.04 15.53
C SER A 89 -8.04 -2.40 15.79
N TYR A 90 -7.11 -1.83 15.02
CA TYR A 90 -5.68 -2.01 15.22
C TYR A 90 -5.13 -1.07 16.30
N ASP A 91 -5.64 0.16 16.37
CA ASP A 91 -5.30 1.23 17.33
C ASP A 91 -3.79 1.49 17.50
N GLY A 92 -3.03 1.31 16.44
CA GLY A 92 -1.59 1.54 16.41
C GLY A 92 -1.16 2.48 15.29
N ALA A 93 0.07 2.98 15.37
CA ALA A 93 0.61 3.88 14.35
C ALA A 93 0.80 3.18 13.01
N CYS A 94 0.38 3.85 11.92
CA CYS A 94 0.47 3.32 10.54
C CYS A 94 1.91 3.05 10.06
N MET A 95 2.90 3.75 10.63
CA MET A 95 4.32 3.56 10.32
C MET A 95 4.99 2.51 11.21
N SER A 96 4.25 1.86 12.12
CA SER A 96 4.82 0.78 12.92
C SER A 96 5.11 -0.45 12.06
N GLY A 97 6.17 -1.19 12.39
CA GLY A 97 6.49 -2.44 11.70
C GLY A 97 5.41 -3.52 11.82
N GLN A 98 4.40 -3.31 12.66
CA GLN A 98 3.27 -4.19 12.90
C GLN A 98 1.98 -3.71 12.24
N ALA A 99 1.97 -2.50 11.64
CA ALA A 99 0.79 -1.95 10.97
C ALA A 99 0.28 -2.88 9.87
N PRO A 100 -1.03 -3.19 9.85
CA PRO A 100 -1.62 -3.97 8.78
C PRO A 100 -1.43 -3.26 7.44
N TYR A 101 -0.75 -3.91 6.50
CA TYR A 101 -0.59 -3.36 5.16
C TYR A 101 -1.85 -3.62 4.34
N ARG A 102 -2.46 -2.56 3.78
CA ARG A 102 -3.77 -2.61 3.11
C ARG A 102 -3.74 -1.85 1.79
N VAL A 103 -4.73 -2.16 0.95
CA VAL A 103 -5.04 -1.43 -0.29
C VAL A 103 -6.39 -0.74 -0.12
N LEU A 104 -6.44 0.54 -0.46
CA LEU A 104 -7.63 1.38 -0.39
C LEU A 104 -7.91 1.99 -1.76
N GLU A 105 -9.18 2.10 -2.14
CA GLU A 105 -9.62 2.94 -3.25
C GLU A 105 -10.62 3.98 -2.77
N GLY A 106 -10.51 5.19 -3.31
CA GLY A 106 -11.42 6.28 -3.01
C GLY A 106 -11.17 7.50 -3.88
N THR A 107 -12.04 8.48 -3.75
CA THR A 107 -11.87 9.81 -4.36
C THR A 107 -11.27 10.74 -3.33
N VAL A 108 -10.30 11.53 -3.72
CA VAL A 108 -9.70 12.55 -2.87
C VAL A 108 -10.65 13.72 -2.76
N HIS A 109 -11.21 13.93 -1.57
CA HIS A 109 -12.06 15.08 -1.26
C HIS A 109 -11.24 16.36 -1.20
N GLU A 110 -10.12 16.32 -0.50
CA GLU A 110 -9.21 17.42 -0.29
C GLU A 110 -7.77 16.94 -0.21
N ALA A 111 -6.87 17.66 -0.85
CA ALA A 111 -5.43 17.43 -0.76
C ALA A 111 -4.79 18.58 0.03
N GLN A 112 -4.16 18.26 1.14
CA GLN A 112 -3.44 19.18 2.00
C GLN A 112 -1.95 18.86 1.96
N ALA A 113 -1.11 19.85 1.76
CA ALA A 113 0.34 19.70 1.79
C ALA A 113 0.98 20.83 2.59
N SER A 114 2.00 20.48 3.36
CA SER A 114 2.89 21.39 4.08
C SER A 114 4.33 21.13 3.66
N ASP A 115 5.30 21.75 4.33
CA ASP A 115 6.72 21.53 4.05
C ASP A 115 7.23 20.16 4.53
N THR A 116 6.49 19.48 5.41
CA THR A 116 6.93 18.24 6.07
C THR A 116 6.06 17.02 5.82
N HIS A 117 4.85 17.21 5.30
CA HIS A 117 3.91 16.13 5.06
C HIS A 117 2.82 16.52 4.06
N ALA A 118 2.15 15.52 3.51
CA ALA A 118 0.91 15.68 2.78
C ALA A 118 -0.15 14.71 3.29
N ALA A 119 -1.41 15.15 3.24
CA ALA A 119 -2.59 14.36 3.57
C ALA A 119 -3.64 14.48 2.47
N LEU A 120 -4.11 13.34 1.98
CA LEU A 120 -5.22 13.24 1.05
C LEU A 120 -6.44 12.76 1.84
N VAL A 121 -7.39 13.63 2.09
CA VAL A 121 -8.67 13.27 2.73
C VAL A 121 -9.52 12.52 1.71
N ILE A 122 -10.05 11.36 2.09
CA ILE A 122 -10.78 10.46 1.19
C ILE A 122 -12.28 10.55 1.46
N ASP A 123 -13.07 10.68 0.39
CA ASP A 123 -14.53 10.68 0.45
C ASP A 123 -15.09 9.43 1.14
N GLY A 124 -16.20 9.61 1.87
CA GLY A 124 -16.88 8.50 2.56
C GLY A 124 -16.30 8.17 3.94
N GLY A 125 -15.39 8.98 4.46
CA GLY A 125 -15.02 9.00 5.87
C GLY A 125 -16.15 9.59 6.74
N SER A 126 -16.03 9.47 8.07
CA SER A 126 -16.91 10.17 9.01
C SER A 126 -16.54 11.66 9.05
N ALA A 127 -17.52 12.55 9.19
CA ALA A 127 -17.26 13.98 9.35
C ALA A 127 -16.39 14.28 10.59
N ASP A 128 -16.60 13.52 11.68
CA ASP A 128 -15.85 13.67 12.93
C ASP A 128 -14.47 13.02 12.90
N ALA A 129 -14.26 12.07 11.99
CA ALA A 129 -12.99 11.36 11.84
C ALA A 129 -12.74 11.04 10.34
N PRO A 130 -12.34 12.03 9.55
CA PRO A 130 -12.04 11.82 8.14
C PRO A 130 -10.89 10.84 7.98
N PHE A 131 -11.00 9.95 6.99
CA PHE A 131 -9.92 9.04 6.65
C PHE A 131 -8.92 9.74 5.74
N SER A 132 -7.62 9.63 6.04
CA SER A 132 -6.58 10.25 5.24
C SER A 132 -5.57 9.22 4.72
N VAL A 133 -5.06 9.47 3.52
CA VAL A 133 -3.83 8.86 3.00
C VAL A 133 -2.71 9.86 3.17
N THR A 134 -1.65 9.49 3.89
CA THR A 134 -0.62 10.44 4.35
C THR A 134 0.79 10.03 3.97
N VAL A 135 1.64 11.03 3.75
CA VAL A 135 3.08 10.90 3.53
C VAL A 135 3.79 11.84 4.46
N PHE A 136 4.74 11.38 5.26
CA PHE A 136 5.43 12.19 6.27
C PHE A 136 6.95 12.16 6.16
N GLY A 137 7.60 13.19 6.74
CA GLY A 137 9.02 13.24 7.03
C GLY A 137 9.89 12.86 5.85
N ASP A 138 10.81 11.93 6.05
CA ASP A 138 11.73 11.49 4.99
C ASP A 138 11.03 10.89 3.77
N ASN A 139 9.88 10.25 3.93
CA ASN A 139 9.11 9.73 2.80
C ASN A 139 8.51 10.87 1.97
N PHE A 140 8.11 11.96 2.61
CA PHE A 140 7.63 13.14 1.92
C PHE A 140 8.77 13.92 1.24
N ALA A 141 9.90 14.11 1.93
CA ALA A 141 11.07 14.78 1.38
C ALA A 141 11.67 14.08 0.14
N HIS A 142 11.48 12.77 0.01
CA HIS A 142 11.95 11.96 -1.10
C HIS A 142 10.79 11.40 -1.94
N TRP A 143 9.65 12.09 -1.95
CA TRP A 143 8.48 11.64 -2.68
C TRP A 143 8.73 11.64 -4.20
N ASP A 144 8.58 10.48 -4.81
CA ASP A 144 8.80 10.22 -6.24
C ASP A 144 7.49 9.89 -7.01
N GLY A 145 6.35 10.13 -6.36
CA GLY A 145 5.01 9.86 -6.89
C GLY A 145 4.34 11.09 -7.52
N PRO A 146 3.02 11.01 -7.76
CA PRO A 146 2.23 12.13 -8.27
C PRO A 146 2.33 13.36 -7.37
N VAL A 147 2.13 14.54 -7.95
CA VAL A 147 2.05 15.80 -7.19
C VAL A 147 0.83 15.76 -6.28
N LEU A 148 1.04 15.52 -4.99
CA LEU A 148 -0.03 15.25 -4.03
C LEU A 148 -1.04 16.38 -3.93
N ALA A 149 -0.60 17.64 -3.93
CA ALA A 149 -1.47 18.82 -3.86
C ALA A 149 -2.45 18.95 -5.05
N SER A 150 -2.19 18.28 -6.17
CA SER A 150 -3.04 18.35 -7.37
C SER A 150 -4.12 17.26 -7.43
N LEU A 151 -4.21 16.40 -6.41
CA LEU A 151 -5.05 15.20 -6.46
C LEU A 151 -6.50 15.41 -5.98
N THR A 152 -6.89 16.60 -5.57
CA THR A 152 -8.30 16.89 -5.23
C THR A 152 -9.23 16.52 -6.39
N GLY A 153 -10.27 15.73 -6.09
CA GLY A 153 -11.21 15.18 -7.07
C GLY A 153 -10.70 13.92 -7.80
N ALA A 154 -9.43 13.58 -7.68
CA ALA A 154 -8.88 12.39 -8.33
C ALA A 154 -9.35 11.11 -7.63
N ARG A 155 -9.67 10.08 -8.43
CA ARG A 155 -9.84 8.72 -7.90
C ARG A 155 -8.49 8.05 -7.79
N ILE A 156 -8.17 7.54 -6.62
CA ILE A 156 -6.87 6.92 -6.33
C ILE A 156 -7.03 5.49 -5.82
N ARG A 157 -5.94 4.73 -5.98
CA ARG A 157 -5.67 3.51 -5.23
C ARG A 157 -4.38 3.72 -4.46
N ALA A 158 -4.47 3.63 -3.14
CA ALA A 158 -3.34 3.73 -2.23
C ALA A 158 -3.09 2.39 -1.53
N ARG A 159 -1.84 2.11 -1.22
CA ARG A 159 -1.44 0.93 -0.44
C ARG A 159 -0.43 1.31 0.61
N GLY A 160 -0.57 0.84 1.82
CA GLY A 160 0.30 1.27 2.92
C GLY A 160 -0.05 0.65 4.25
N GLY A 161 0.66 1.06 5.29
CA GLY A 161 0.34 0.73 6.66
C GLY A 161 -0.92 1.45 7.11
N LEU A 162 -1.86 0.70 7.69
CA LEU A 162 -3.10 1.25 8.23
C LEU A 162 -2.95 1.47 9.74
N GLY A 163 -3.41 2.62 10.24
CA GLY A 163 -3.32 2.91 11.67
C GLY A 163 -4.08 4.15 12.08
N VAL A 164 -3.79 4.62 13.28
CA VAL A 164 -4.37 5.81 13.89
C VAL A 164 -3.26 6.77 14.30
N PHE A 165 -3.46 8.04 14.10
CA PHE A 165 -2.62 9.11 14.61
C PHE A 165 -3.49 10.25 15.11
N ASP A 166 -3.32 10.66 16.36
CA ASP A 166 -4.14 11.67 17.01
C ASP A 166 -5.65 11.37 16.82
N GLU A 167 -6.04 10.13 17.15
CA GLU A 167 -7.39 9.57 17.01
C GLU A 167 -7.94 9.54 15.56
N LYS A 168 -7.17 10.01 14.57
CA LYS A 168 -7.57 10.05 13.17
C LYS A 168 -7.09 8.79 12.42
N PRO A 169 -7.99 8.07 11.77
CA PRO A 169 -7.63 6.89 10.99
C PRO A 169 -6.92 7.29 9.70
N GLN A 170 -5.83 6.60 9.39
CA GLN A 170 -5.04 6.91 8.21
C GLN A 170 -4.32 5.70 7.62
N LEU A 171 -3.92 5.84 6.36
CA LEU A 171 -3.06 4.93 5.63
C LEU A 171 -1.79 5.68 5.23
N CYS A 172 -0.64 5.19 5.68
CA CYS A 172 0.64 5.84 5.45
C CYS A 172 1.37 5.24 4.27
N LEU A 173 1.88 6.11 3.39
CA LEU A 173 2.68 5.76 2.23
C LEU A 173 4.17 5.97 2.53
N GLU A 174 5.00 5.08 1.99
CA GLU A 174 6.46 5.15 2.10
C GLU A 174 7.11 5.68 0.80
N ASN A 175 6.45 5.52 -0.36
CA ASN A 175 6.99 5.91 -1.67
C ASN A 175 5.89 6.08 -2.73
N GLY A 176 6.23 6.69 -3.87
CA GLY A 176 5.28 7.00 -4.93
C GLY A 176 4.66 5.80 -5.62
N ALA A 177 5.34 4.63 -5.64
CA ALA A 177 4.78 3.41 -6.22
C ALA A 177 3.61 2.82 -5.40
N GLU A 178 3.36 3.36 -4.20
CA GLU A 178 2.23 3.00 -3.36
C GLU A 178 0.94 3.79 -3.68
N LEU A 179 1.02 4.76 -4.60
CA LEU A 179 -0.11 5.60 -5.01
C LEU A 179 -0.34 5.53 -6.52
N GLU A 180 -1.50 5.05 -6.91
CA GLU A 180 -1.96 4.99 -8.30
C GLU A 180 -3.11 6.01 -8.49
N VAL A 181 -3.00 6.88 -9.49
CA VAL A 181 -4.13 7.72 -9.94
C VAL A 181 -4.93 6.92 -10.94
N LEU A 182 -6.19 6.64 -10.61
CA LEU A 182 -7.09 5.86 -11.45
C LEU A 182 -7.75 6.78 -12.47
N ARG A 183 -7.63 6.47 -13.76
CA ARG A 183 -8.35 7.21 -14.81
C ARG A 183 -9.85 6.96 -14.66
N ALA A 184 -10.66 8.00 -14.85
CA ALA A 184 -12.11 7.82 -15.02
C ALA A 184 -12.33 6.89 -16.22
N ARG A 185 -13.17 5.87 -16.02
CA ARG A 185 -13.62 5.00 -17.11
C ARG A 185 -14.66 5.69 -17.96
#